data_d99afa3c931a81a69f9187a0c4ab3f28
#
_entry.id   d99afa3c931a81a69f9187a0c4ab3f28
#
_cell.length_a   1.000
_cell.length_b   1.000
_cell.length_c   1.000
_cell.angle_alpha   90.00
_cell.angle_beta   90.00
_cell.angle_gamma   90.00
#
_symmetry.space_group_name_H-M   'P 1'
#
loop_
_entity.id
_entity.type
_entity.pdbx_description
1 polymer ?
#
loop_
_entity_poly.entity_id
_entity_poly.type
_entity_poly.pdbx_seq_one_letter_code
_entity_poly.pdbx_strand_id
1 'polypeptide(L)'
;VNAPLYGMSAFSLATTTRLQDADQLEAALRQIGATRYHNLHPFHRLLHGGKLNKGQVQAWALNRYYYQCSIPIKDAVVISRFSDRATRVEWRHRLEDHDGDLGAEGGIERWLKLTDGLGLDSAYVESTQGILPATRFAVDAYVHFVRDKSPLEAIASSLTELFAPNLHEERIAGMLEHYDFVNPQIMSYFKRRLTQAPRDAQFALTYVKRHAGTPAEREAVCNALIFKTNVLWAQLDALHHAYVDGHIPPGAFVPEAN
;
A
#
# COMPACT_ATOMS: atom_id res chain seq x y z
N VAL A 1 -9.83 -31.41 -15.07
CA VAL A 1 -11.07 -30.87 -14.48
C VAL A 1 -10.76 -29.46 -14.05
N ASN A 2 -11.14 -28.50 -14.91
CA ASN A 2 -10.89 -27.07 -14.71
C ASN A 2 -11.80 -26.53 -13.61
N ALA A 3 -11.24 -26.11 -12.50
CA ALA A 3 -11.92 -25.17 -11.63
C ALA A 3 -11.91 -23.78 -12.32
N PRO A 4 -13.03 -23.04 -12.37
CA PRO A 4 -13.05 -21.73 -12.98
C PRO A 4 -12.22 -20.78 -12.11
N LEU A 5 -11.07 -20.36 -12.63
CA LEU A 5 -10.33 -19.19 -12.16
C LEU A 5 -11.18 -17.96 -12.47
N TYR A 6 -11.35 -17.11 -11.44
CA TYR A 6 -12.03 -15.82 -11.51
C TYR A 6 -13.55 -15.81 -11.63
N GLY A 7 -14.23 -16.31 -10.60
CA GLY A 7 -15.47 -15.69 -10.18
C GLY A 7 -15.15 -14.35 -9.51
N MET A 8 -14.65 -13.37 -10.25
CA MET A 8 -14.76 -11.98 -9.83
C MET A 8 -16.24 -11.61 -9.98
N SER A 9 -17.03 -11.91 -8.98
CA SER A 9 -18.16 -11.07 -8.69
C SER A 9 -17.56 -9.67 -8.54
N ALA A 10 -17.65 -8.85 -9.61
CA ALA A 10 -17.69 -7.43 -9.38
C ALA A 10 -18.55 -7.28 -8.15
N PHE A 11 -18.07 -6.60 -7.12
CA PHE A 11 -18.93 -6.17 -6.05
C PHE A 11 -19.98 -5.33 -6.75
N SER A 12 -21.00 -6.03 -7.25
CA SER A 12 -22.12 -5.40 -7.90
C SER A 12 -22.81 -4.72 -6.75
N LEU A 13 -22.62 -3.43 -6.66
CA LEU A 13 -23.43 -2.53 -5.87
C LEU A 13 -24.94 -2.64 -6.22
N ALA A 14 -25.30 -3.51 -7.15
CA ALA A 14 -26.69 -3.88 -7.46
C ALA A 14 -27.43 -4.54 -6.28
N THR A 15 -26.71 -4.97 -5.24
CA THR A 15 -27.31 -5.42 -3.98
C THR A 15 -26.97 -4.46 -2.83
N THR A 16 -26.33 -3.34 -3.10
CA THR A 16 -26.21 -2.28 -2.13
C THR A 16 -27.57 -1.62 -1.98
N THR A 17 -28.34 -2.14 -1.06
CA THR A 17 -29.20 -1.26 -0.25
C THR A 17 -28.37 -0.01 -0.05
N ARG A 18 -28.80 1.12 -0.64
CA ARG A 18 -28.06 2.40 -0.59
C ARG A 18 -27.56 2.59 0.82
N LEU A 19 -26.24 2.69 1.02
CA LEU A 19 -25.68 2.91 2.33
C LEU A 19 -26.34 4.14 2.93
N GLN A 20 -27.11 3.97 4.00
CA GLN A 20 -27.99 5.03 4.51
C GLN A 20 -27.27 5.95 5.48
N ASP A 21 -26.27 5.41 6.20
CA ASP A 21 -25.59 6.12 7.28
C ASP A 21 -24.09 5.82 7.32
N ALA A 22 -23.41 6.45 8.27
CA ALA A 22 -21.98 6.36 8.47
C ALA A 22 -21.53 4.98 9.02
N ASP A 23 -22.39 4.27 9.74
CA ASP A 23 -22.06 2.98 10.31
C ASP A 23 -22.13 1.87 9.24
N GLN A 24 -23.13 1.95 8.37
CA GLN A 24 -23.20 1.09 7.18
C GLN A 24 -22.02 1.35 6.24
N LEU A 25 -21.57 2.61 6.07
CA LEU A 25 -20.37 2.93 5.33
C LEU A 25 -19.15 2.24 5.96
N GLU A 26 -18.94 2.37 7.26
CA GLU A 26 -17.80 1.73 7.94
C GLU A 26 -17.85 0.21 7.80
N ALA A 27 -19.01 -0.41 7.97
CA ALA A 27 -19.18 -1.85 7.77
C ALA A 27 -18.80 -2.29 6.34
N ALA A 28 -19.24 -1.52 5.32
CA ALA A 28 -18.87 -1.77 3.92
C ALA A 28 -17.36 -1.63 3.69
N LEU A 29 -16.72 -0.60 4.24
CA LEU A 29 -15.27 -0.41 4.14
C LEU A 29 -14.50 -1.57 4.78
N ARG A 30 -14.92 -2.04 5.94
CA ARG A 30 -14.31 -3.21 6.60
C ARG A 30 -14.50 -4.49 5.78
N GLN A 31 -15.66 -4.67 5.15
CA GLN A 31 -15.93 -5.81 4.27
C GLN A 31 -15.06 -5.77 3.00
N ILE A 32 -14.83 -4.59 2.42
CA ILE A 32 -13.91 -4.42 1.30
C ILE A 32 -12.49 -4.87 1.71
N GLY A 33 -12.03 -4.44 2.89
CA GLY A 33 -10.74 -4.88 3.41
C GLY A 33 -10.65 -6.38 3.62
N ALA A 34 -11.66 -6.98 4.25
CA ALA A 34 -11.70 -8.42 4.54
C ALA A 34 -11.65 -9.29 3.28
N THR A 35 -12.11 -8.78 2.14
CA THR A 35 -12.22 -9.56 0.88
C THR A 35 -11.22 -9.13 -0.20
N ARG A 36 -10.61 -7.95 -0.10
CA ARG A 36 -9.79 -7.36 -1.17
C ARG A 36 -8.42 -6.86 -0.74
N TYR A 37 -8.14 -6.84 0.57
CA TYR A 37 -6.85 -6.34 1.00
C TYR A 37 -5.72 -7.30 0.60
N HIS A 38 -4.60 -6.75 0.23
CA HIS A 38 -3.51 -7.48 -0.39
C HIS A 38 -2.77 -8.49 0.53
N ASN A 39 -3.10 -8.55 1.82
CA ASN A 39 -2.66 -9.64 2.70
C ASN A 39 -3.16 -11.01 2.21
N LEU A 40 -4.27 -11.04 1.47
CA LEU A 40 -4.83 -12.26 0.88
C LEU A 40 -4.07 -12.72 -0.39
N HIS A 41 -3.19 -11.88 -0.93
CA HIS A 41 -2.48 -12.17 -2.17
C HIS A 41 -1.48 -13.32 -2.00
N PRO A 42 -1.41 -14.27 -2.97
CA PRO A 42 -0.49 -15.41 -2.91
C PRO A 42 0.98 -15.01 -2.65
N PHE A 43 1.46 -13.94 -3.26
CA PHE A 43 2.82 -13.44 -3.05
C PHE A 43 3.10 -13.08 -1.58
N HIS A 44 2.13 -12.46 -0.88
CA HIS A 44 2.30 -12.16 0.55
C HIS A 44 2.37 -13.42 1.41
N ARG A 45 1.62 -14.45 1.06
CA ARG A 45 1.69 -15.76 1.76
C ARG A 45 3.07 -16.40 1.58
N LEU A 46 3.65 -16.30 0.37
CA LEU A 46 5.01 -16.76 0.11
C LEU A 46 6.03 -15.95 0.92
N LEU A 47 5.91 -14.61 0.91
CA LEU A 47 6.82 -13.71 1.62
C LEU A 47 6.79 -13.94 3.13
N HIS A 48 5.60 -13.98 3.74
CA HIS A 48 5.47 -14.15 5.19
C HIS A 48 5.76 -15.59 5.66
N GLY A 49 5.56 -16.57 4.79
CA GLY A 49 5.83 -17.98 5.08
C GLY A 49 7.25 -18.45 4.73
N GLY A 50 8.18 -17.53 4.42
CA GLY A 50 9.58 -17.90 4.14
C GLY A 50 9.78 -18.73 2.88
N LYS A 51 8.90 -18.61 1.88
CA LYS A 51 8.92 -19.40 0.65
C LYS A 51 9.60 -18.70 -0.52
N LEU A 52 10.03 -17.46 -0.34
CA LEU A 52 10.78 -16.70 -1.33
C LEU A 52 12.28 -16.83 -1.07
N ASN A 53 13.08 -16.85 -2.12
CA ASN A 53 14.54 -16.72 -1.99
C ASN A 53 14.94 -15.24 -1.78
N LYS A 54 16.23 -15.00 -1.46
CA LYS A 54 16.75 -13.65 -1.20
C LYS A 54 16.51 -12.70 -2.37
N GLY A 55 16.75 -13.15 -3.61
CA GLY A 55 16.56 -12.35 -4.81
C GLY A 55 15.11 -11.93 -5.04
N GLN A 56 14.15 -12.80 -4.73
CA GLN A 56 12.73 -12.48 -4.79
C GLN A 56 12.32 -11.46 -3.70
N VAL A 57 12.90 -11.55 -2.50
CA VAL A 57 12.70 -10.57 -1.43
C VAL A 57 13.35 -9.23 -1.79
N GLN A 58 14.53 -9.24 -2.39
CA GLN A 58 15.18 -8.04 -2.95
C GLN A 58 14.29 -7.36 -4.00
N ALA A 59 13.77 -8.13 -4.97
CA ALA A 59 12.87 -7.62 -6.00
C ALA A 59 11.61 -6.98 -5.42
N TRP A 60 11.01 -7.60 -4.41
CA TRP A 60 9.87 -7.03 -3.69
C TRP A 60 10.24 -5.71 -3.01
N ALA A 61 11.34 -5.65 -2.29
CA ALA A 61 11.78 -4.45 -1.56
C ALA A 61 12.08 -3.29 -2.52
N LEU A 62 12.78 -3.57 -3.64
CA LEU A 62 13.08 -2.62 -4.71
C LEU A 62 11.80 -2.04 -5.33
N ASN A 63 10.88 -2.89 -5.75
CA ASN A 63 9.63 -2.44 -6.37
C ASN A 63 8.77 -1.64 -5.38
N ARG A 64 8.71 -2.06 -4.13
CA ARG A 64 7.94 -1.37 -3.10
C ARG A 64 8.52 -0.01 -2.72
N TYR A 65 9.82 0.21 -2.92
CA TYR A 65 10.45 1.52 -2.73
C TYR A 65 9.76 2.60 -3.58
N TYR A 66 9.46 2.33 -4.85
CA TYR A 66 8.77 3.29 -5.71
C TYR A 66 7.40 3.72 -5.16
N TYR A 67 6.67 2.78 -4.58
CA TYR A 67 5.45 3.11 -3.87
C TYR A 67 5.72 3.99 -2.64
N GLN A 68 6.76 3.69 -1.85
CA GLN A 68 7.07 4.45 -0.64
C GLN A 68 7.46 5.90 -0.95
N CYS A 69 8.34 6.13 -1.92
CA CYS A 69 8.75 7.48 -2.30
C CYS A 69 7.65 8.28 -3.03
N SER A 70 6.62 7.61 -3.54
CA SER A 70 5.44 8.25 -4.15
C SER A 70 4.37 8.66 -3.12
N ILE A 71 4.41 8.14 -1.89
CA ILE A 71 3.43 8.49 -0.85
C ILE A 71 3.49 9.96 -0.48
N PRO A 72 4.64 10.59 -0.16
CA PRO A 72 4.68 12.01 0.17
C PRO A 72 4.27 12.90 -1.01
N ILE A 73 4.58 12.52 -2.25
CA ILE A 73 4.10 13.23 -3.45
C ILE A 73 2.58 13.23 -3.48
N LYS A 74 1.96 12.07 -3.32
CA LYS A 74 0.51 11.91 -3.23
C LYS A 74 -0.08 12.70 -2.05
N ASP A 75 0.56 12.69 -0.88
CA ASP A 75 0.07 13.41 0.30
C ASP A 75 0.20 14.93 0.16
N ALA A 76 1.23 15.44 -0.52
CA ALA A 76 1.36 16.84 -0.89
C ALA A 76 0.22 17.28 -1.83
N VAL A 77 -0.16 16.43 -2.78
CA VAL A 77 -1.34 16.66 -3.65
C VAL A 77 -2.61 16.75 -2.82
N VAL A 78 -2.82 15.85 -1.85
CA VAL A 78 -3.98 15.94 -0.93
C VAL A 78 -3.99 17.26 -0.20
N ILE A 79 -2.88 17.65 0.44
CA ILE A 79 -2.76 18.89 1.22
C ILE A 79 -3.11 20.11 0.37
N SER A 80 -2.62 20.17 -0.88
CA SER A 80 -2.85 21.31 -1.78
C SER A 80 -4.33 21.55 -2.13
N ARG A 81 -5.18 20.55 -1.91
CA ARG A 81 -6.61 20.58 -2.27
C ARG A 81 -7.53 21.00 -1.15
N PHE A 82 -7.00 21.20 0.07
CA PHE A 82 -7.79 21.62 1.22
C PHE A 82 -7.58 23.11 1.56
N SER A 83 -8.65 23.86 1.61
CA SER A 83 -8.66 25.26 2.05
C SER A 83 -8.60 25.38 3.58
N ASP A 84 -9.15 24.41 4.31
CA ASP A 84 -9.15 24.44 5.76
C ASP A 84 -7.78 24.05 6.34
N ARG A 85 -7.35 24.83 7.34
CA ARG A 85 -6.05 24.67 7.97
C ARG A 85 -5.96 23.37 8.80
N ALA A 86 -7.06 22.98 9.44
CA ALA A 86 -7.03 21.84 10.36
C ALA A 86 -6.75 20.53 9.61
N THR A 87 -7.43 20.28 8.48
CA THR A 87 -7.17 19.11 7.63
C THR A 87 -5.75 19.12 7.08
N ARG A 88 -5.22 20.28 6.65
CA ARG A 88 -3.82 20.35 6.16
C ARG A 88 -2.79 20.05 7.25
N VAL A 89 -3.01 20.55 8.48
CA VAL A 89 -2.10 20.29 9.61
C VAL A 89 -2.09 18.80 9.96
N GLU A 90 -3.27 18.18 10.02
CA GLU A 90 -3.40 16.76 10.34
C GLU A 90 -2.79 15.89 9.24
N TRP A 91 -3.07 16.20 7.97
CA TRP A 91 -2.55 15.42 6.86
C TRP A 91 -1.03 15.57 6.67
N ARG A 92 -0.44 16.69 7.11
CA ARG A 92 1.01 16.93 7.05
C ARG A 92 1.82 15.90 7.83
N HIS A 93 1.30 15.35 8.92
CA HIS A 93 1.97 14.29 9.67
C HIS A 93 2.32 13.08 8.80
N ARG A 94 1.54 12.81 7.76
CA ARG A 94 1.83 11.73 6.80
C ARG A 94 3.05 12.02 5.94
N LEU A 95 3.25 13.28 5.56
CA LEU A 95 4.49 13.72 4.89
C LEU A 95 5.70 13.55 5.81
N GLU A 96 5.60 14.06 7.02
CA GLU A 96 6.66 13.97 8.04
C GLU A 96 7.00 12.51 8.37
N ASP A 97 6.00 11.64 8.42
CA ASP A 97 6.21 10.20 8.65
C ASP A 97 7.01 9.51 7.54
N HIS A 98 6.90 9.98 6.29
CA HIS A 98 7.59 9.38 5.14
C HIS A 98 8.89 10.09 4.77
N ASP A 99 8.88 11.42 4.70
CA ASP A 99 10.06 12.22 4.35
C ASP A 99 11.00 12.43 5.54
N GLY A 100 10.47 12.33 6.77
CA GLY A 100 11.19 12.75 7.97
C GLY A 100 11.05 14.23 8.23
N ASP A 101 11.77 14.71 9.25
CA ASP A 101 11.91 16.12 9.60
C ASP A 101 13.35 16.45 10.01
N LEU A 102 13.60 17.68 10.44
CA LEU A 102 14.92 18.13 10.89
C LEU A 102 15.36 17.36 12.16
N GLY A 103 15.92 16.17 11.98
CA GLY A 103 16.50 15.34 13.03
C GLY A 103 15.77 14.02 13.31
N ALA A 104 14.71 13.70 12.55
CA ALA A 104 14.02 12.41 12.65
C ALA A 104 13.93 11.72 11.30
N GLU A 105 14.36 10.46 11.26
CA GLU A 105 14.27 9.62 10.06
C GLU A 105 12.82 9.38 9.61
N GLY A 106 12.57 9.55 8.32
CA GLY A 106 11.31 9.19 7.68
C GLY A 106 11.19 7.72 7.28
N GLY A 107 10.03 7.38 6.77
CA GLY A 107 9.74 6.03 6.26
C GLY A 107 10.57 5.67 5.03
N ILE A 108 10.89 6.62 4.16
CA ILE A 108 11.74 6.42 2.97
C ILE A 108 13.15 5.99 3.39
N GLU A 109 13.76 6.71 4.32
CA GLU A 109 15.10 6.40 4.83
C GLU A 109 15.13 5.03 5.52
N ARG A 110 14.09 4.70 6.31
CA ARG A 110 13.95 3.37 6.93
C ARG A 110 13.75 2.27 5.90
N TRP A 111 13.10 2.58 4.77
CA TRP A 111 12.98 1.63 3.67
C TRP A 111 14.31 1.39 2.96
N LEU A 112 15.11 2.44 2.76
CA LEU A 112 16.48 2.30 2.22
C LEU A 112 17.37 1.45 3.14
N LYS A 113 17.23 1.56 4.46
CA LYS A 113 17.90 0.64 5.40
C LYS A 113 17.47 -0.81 5.23
N LEU A 114 16.19 -1.06 4.90
CA LEU A 114 15.73 -2.40 4.57
C LEU A 114 16.39 -2.91 3.28
N THR A 115 16.40 -2.11 2.22
CA THR A 115 16.99 -2.52 0.94
C THR A 115 18.50 -2.72 1.02
N ASP A 116 19.21 -1.85 1.74
CA ASP A 116 20.65 -1.99 2.03
C ASP A 116 20.95 -3.28 2.82
N GLY A 117 20.18 -3.53 3.88
CA GLY A 117 20.29 -4.76 4.66
C GLY A 117 19.98 -6.04 3.89
N LEU A 118 19.23 -5.94 2.80
CA LEU A 118 19.00 -7.03 1.85
C LEU A 118 20.15 -7.15 0.81
N GLY A 119 21.12 -6.21 0.80
CA GLY A 119 22.25 -6.18 -0.11
C GLY A 119 21.96 -5.50 -1.44
N LEU A 120 21.00 -4.59 -1.50
CA LEU A 120 20.76 -3.73 -2.66
C LEU A 120 21.50 -2.41 -2.49
N ASP A 121 22.16 -1.94 -3.55
CA ASP A 121 22.80 -0.62 -3.57
C ASP A 121 21.76 0.50 -3.47
N SER A 122 21.93 1.43 -2.52
CA SER A 122 20.94 2.48 -2.26
C SER A 122 20.77 3.42 -3.47
N ALA A 123 21.83 3.78 -4.19
CA ALA A 123 21.72 4.64 -5.38
C ALA A 123 20.95 3.93 -6.50
N TYR A 124 21.11 2.62 -6.65
CA TYR A 124 20.32 1.84 -7.58
C TYR A 124 18.85 1.80 -7.19
N VAL A 125 18.53 1.60 -5.90
CA VAL A 125 17.15 1.62 -5.40
C VAL A 125 16.51 2.99 -5.64
N GLU A 126 17.19 4.08 -5.31
CA GLU A 126 16.72 5.45 -5.48
C GLU A 126 16.52 5.83 -6.96
N SER A 127 17.33 5.28 -7.86
CA SER A 127 17.18 5.48 -9.31
C SER A 127 15.87 4.95 -9.87
N THR A 128 15.24 3.99 -9.20
CA THR A 128 14.03 3.27 -9.66
C THR A 128 14.12 2.63 -11.05
N GLN A 129 15.34 2.43 -11.57
CA GLN A 129 15.55 1.89 -12.92
C GLN A 129 15.13 0.42 -13.06
N GLY A 130 15.35 -0.37 -12.00
CA GLY A 130 15.06 -1.82 -12.02
C GLY A 130 13.64 -2.21 -11.61
N ILE A 131 12.72 -1.26 -11.41
CA ILE A 131 11.34 -1.61 -11.04
C ILE A 131 10.56 -2.16 -12.23
N LEU A 132 9.57 -3.00 -11.93
CA LEU A 132 8.65 -3.53 -12.94
C LEU A 132 7.81 -2.41 -13.56
N PRO A 133 7.59 -2.40 -14.90
CA PRO A 133 6.70 -1.43 -15.54
C PRO A 133 5.30 -1.41 -14.93
N ALA A 134 4.73 -2.57 -14.60
CA ALA A 134 3.42 -2.65 -13.97
C ALA A 134 3.39 -2.05 -12.55
N THR A 135 4.49 -2.14 -11.78
CA THR A 135 4.62 -1.42 -10.51
C THR A 135 4.53 0.09 -10.74
N ARG A 136 5.28 0.61 -11.72
CA ARG A 136 5.24 2.04 -12.06
C ARG A 136 3.84 2.48 -12.43
N PHE A 137 3.19 1.79 -13.37
CA PHE A 137 1.83 2.12 -13.80
C PHE A 137 0.82 2.12 -12.66
N ALA A 138 0.88 1.12 -11.77
CA ALA A 138 -0.03 1.03 -10.64
C ALA A 138 0.17 2.17 -9.63
N VAL A 139 1.42 2.53 -9.34
CA VAL A 139 1.74 3.61 -8.39
C VAL A 139 1.40 4.98 -8.98
N ASP A 140 1.76 5.23 -10.26
CA ASP A 140 1.42 6.46 -10.95
C ASP A 140 -0.09 6.65 -11.06
N ALA A 141 -0.84 5.57 -11.35
CA ALA A 141 -2.31 5.61 -11.35
C ALA A 141 -2.87 6.02 -9.99
N TYR A 142 -2.22 5.63 -8.87
CA TYR A 142 -2.64 6.05 -7.55
C TYR A 142 -2.41 7.55 -7.31
N VAL A 143 -1.26 8.08 -7.69
CA VAL A 143 -0.97 9.52 -7.59
C VAL A 143 -1.96 10.33 -8.45
N HIS A 144 -2.22 9.88 -9.67
CA HIS A 144 -3.20 10.50 -10.56
C HIS A 144 -4.62 10.44 -9.99
N PHE A 145 -5.02 9.29 -9.43
CA PHE A 145 -6.33 9.15 -8.78
C PHE A 145 -6.52 10.22 -7.71
N VAL A 146 -5.54 10.40 -6.84
CA VAL A 146 -5.61 11.39 -5.75
C VAL A 146 -5.65 12.81 -6.28
N ARG A 147 -4.98 13.09 -7.41
CA ARG A 147 -5.01 14.40 -8.07
C ARG A 147 -6.36 14.69 -8.73
N ASP A 148 -6.95 13.71 -9.40
CA ASP A 148 -8.05 13.91 -10.34
C ASP A 148 -9.43 13.67 -9.72
N LYS A 149 -9.52 12.85 -8.67
CA LYS A 149 -10.76 12.54 -7.94
C LYS A 149 -11.11 13.60 -6.88
N SER A 150 -12.31 13.56 -6.32
CA SER A 150 -12.70 14.49 -5.26
C SER A 150 -11.78 14.40 -4.03
N PRO A 151 -11.67 15.46 -3.21
CA PRO A 151 -10.93 15.38 -1.94
C PRO A 151 -11.41 14.27 -1.01
N LEU A 152 -12.71 13.97 -1.02
CA LEU A 152 -13.30 12.88 -0.25
C LEU A 152 -12.77 11.51 -0.73
N GLU A 153 -12.76 11.25 -2.05
CA GLU A 153 -12.20 10.04 -2.64
C GLU A 153 -10.69 9.94 -2.42
N ALA A 154 -9.97 11.06 -2.50
CA ALA A 154 -8.53 11.11 -2.24
C ALA A 154 -8.20 10.64 -0.82
N ILE A 155 -8.90 11.14 0.20
CA ILE A 155 -8.76 10.66 1.58
C ILE A 155 -9.21 9.20 1.72
N ALA A 156 -10.35 8.83 1.13
CA ALA A 156 -10.89 7.47 1.21
C ALA A 156 -9.94 6.42 0.65
N SER A 157 -9.16 6.76 -0.39
CA SER A 157 -8.15 5.85 -0.96
C SER A 157 -7.02 5.49 0.01
N SER A 158 -6.85 6.23 1.12
CA SER A 158 -5.88 5.90 2.17
C SER A 158 -6.41 4.95 3.25
N LEU A 159 -7.70 4.60 3.22
CA LEU A 159 -8.33 3.73 4.22
C LEU A 159 -7.79 2.28 4.26
N THR A 160 -6.93 1.89 3.34
CA THR A 160 -6.14 0.65 3.47
C THR A 160 -5.31 0.61 4.76
N GLU A 161 -5.02 1.76 5.37
CA GLU A 161 -4.36 1.85 6.68
C GLU A 161 -5.17 1.20 7.82
N LEU A 162 -6.49 1.03 7.67
CA LEU A 162 -7.33 0.28 8.61
C LEU A 162 -6.89 -1.17 8.79
N PHE A 163 -6.24 -1.75 7.78
CA PHE A 163 -5.85 -3.16 7.73
C PHE A 163 -4.32 -3.36 7.86
N ALA A 164 -3.57 -2.26 7.81
CA ALA A 164 -2.11 -2.29 7.78
C ALA A 164 -1.46 -2.84 9.06
N PRO A 165 -1.96 -2.58 10.29
CA PRO A 165 -1.30 -3.06 11.51
C PRO A 165 -1.13 -4.57 11.53
N ASN A 166 -2.19 -5.34 11.31
CA ASN A 166 -2.14 -6.81 11.30
C ASN A 166 -1.14 -7.33 10.25
N LEU A 167 -1.15 -6.73 9.05
CA LEU A 167 -0.22 -7.09 7.98
C LEU A 167 1.23 -6.81 8.37
N HIS A 168 1.50 -5.69 9.07
CA HIS A 168 2.84 -5.36 9.52
C HIS A 168 3.34 -6.30 10.63
N GLU A 169 2.46 -6.68 11.56
CA GLU A 169 2.78 -7.68 12.59
C GLU A 169 3.12 -9.03 11.97
N GLU A 170 2.27 -9.55 11.08
CA GLU A 170 2.52 -10.80 10.36
C GLU A 170 3.84 -10.76 9.56
N ARG A 171 4.11 -9.63 8.90
CA ARG A 171 5.33 -9.45 8.12
C ARG A 171 6.58 -9.43 8.99
N ILE A 172 6.57 -8.68 10.10
CA ILE A 172 7.69 -8.63 11.03
C ILE A 172 7.97 -10.03 11.58
N ALA A 173 6.94 -10.72 12.08
CA ALA A 173 7.07 -12.06 12.63
C ALA A 173 7.60 -13.05 11.57
N GLY A 174 6.94 -13.15 10.44
CA GLY A 174 7.30 -14.12 9.41
C GLY A 174 8.67 -13.88 8.78
N MET A 175 9.04 -12.62 8.53
CA MET A 175 10.36 -12.32 7.95
C MET A 175 11.50 -12.59 8.94
N LEU A 176 11.33 -12.30 10.22
CA LEU A 176 12.33 -12.58 11.25
C LEU A 176 12.44 -14.08 11.57
N GLU A 177 11.37 -14.84 11.45
CA GLU A 177 11.36 -16.28 11.72
C GLU A 177 12.00 -17.08 10.58
N HIS A 178 11.76 -16.69 9.34
CA HIS A 178 12.01 -17.55 8.20
C HIS A 178 13.21 -17.15 7.33
N TYR A 179 13.74 -15.92 7.46
CA TYR A 179 14.85 -15.44 6.62
C TYR A 179 16.07 -15.10 7.48
N ASP A 180 17.14 -15.85 7.32
CA ASP A 180 18.41 -15.67 8.04
C ASP A 180 19.16 -14.37 7.65
N PHE A 181 18.85 -13.83 6.47
CA PHE A 181 19.35 -12.54 5.99
C PHE A 181 18.49 -11.33 6.46
N VAL A 182 17.46 -11.55 7.28
CA VAL A 182 16.61 -10.49 7.86
C VAL A 182 16.87 -10.38 9.36
N ASN A 183 17.04 -9.16 9.84
CA ASN A 183 17.27 -8.87 11.26
C ASN A 183 16.33 -7.77 11.78
N PRO A 184 16.21 -7.60 13.11
CA PRO A 184 15.30 -6.61 13.70
C PRO A 184 15.58 -5.15 13.31
N GLN A 185 16.81 -4.80 12.93
CA GLN A 185 17.22 -3.43 12.58
C GLN A 185 16.60 -3.01 11.24
N ILE A 186 16.68 -3.87 10.23
CA ILE A 186 16.12 -3.57 8.90
C ILE A 186 14.59 -3.57 8.88
N MET A 187 13.92 -4.10 9.92
CA MET A 187 12.47 -4.08 10.05
C MET A 187 11.93 -2.77 10.69
N SER A 188 12.77 -1.76 10.88
CA SER A 188 12.42 -0.50 11.57
C SER A 188 11.26 0.25 10.91
N TYR A 189 11.14 0.22 9.58
CA TYR A 189 10.00 0.78 8.85
C TYR A 189 8.67 0.19 9.34
N PHE A 190 8.54 -1.13 9.34
CA PHE A 190 7.30 -1.81 9.71
C PHE A 190 6.95 -1.61 11.18
N LYS A 191 7.96 -1.64 12.07
CA LYS A 191 7.76 -1.36 13.50
C LYS A 191 7.17 0.02 13.73
N ARG A 192 7.67 1.05 13.02
CA ARG A 192 7.14 2.41 13.13
C ARG A 192 5.71 2.51 12.63
N ARG A 193 5.36 1.79 11.54
CA ARG A 193 4.00 1.77 10.98
C ARG A 193 2.95 1.19 11.94
N LEU A 194 3.32 0.35 12.90
CA LEU A 194 2.37 -0.17 13.91
C LEU A 194 1.71 0.94 14.75
N THR A 195 2.37 2.07 14.93
CA THR A 195 1.83 3.22 15.67
C THR A 195 1.26 4.30 14.75
N GLN A 196 1.85 4.51 13.57
CA GLN A 196 1.44 5.54 12.62
C GLN A 196 0.16 5.18 11.87
N ALA A 197 0.05 3.93 11.37
CA ALA A 197 -1.09 3.50 10.57
C ALA A 197 -2.45 3.59 11.30
N PRO A 198 -2.58 3.22 12.59
CA PRO A 198 -3.82 3.42 13.32
C PRO A 198 -4.27 4.87 13.43
N ARG A 199 -3.33 5.81 13.67
CA ARG A 199 -3.62 7.24 13.71
C ARG A 199 -4.16 7.73 12.37
N ASP A 200 -3.45 7.40 11.29
CA ASP A 200 -3.80 7.79 9.93
C ASP A 200 -5.17 7.22 9.52
N ALA A 201 -5.42 5.97 9.86
CA ALA A 201 -6.68 5.29 9.60
C ALA A 201 -7.85 5.94 10.34
N GLN A 202 -7.65 6.27 11.63
CA GLN A 202 -8.69 6.90 12.45
C GLN A 202 -9.08 8.27 11.91
N PHE A 203 -8.11 9.09 11.50
CA PHE A 203 -8.39 10.37 10.87
C PHE A 203 -9.18 10.19 9.57
N ALA A 204 -8.70 9.35 8.66
CA ALA A 204 -9.34 9.13 7.37
C ALA A 204 -10.77 8.58 7.52
N LEU A 205 -10.97 7.62 8.44
CA LEU A 205 -12.30 7.06 8.71
C LEU A 205 -13.26 8.11 9.27
N THR A 206 -12.81 8.89 10.26
CA THR A 206 -13.61 9.99 10.84
C THR A 206 -13.98 11.01 9.77
N TYR A 207 -13.02 11.35 8.90
CA TYR A 207 -13.26 12.31 7.82
C TYR A 207 -14.32 11.80 6.85
N VAL A 208 -14.21 10.57 6.33
CA VAL A 208 -15.18 10.05 5.36
C VAL A 208 -16.57 9.85 5.98
N LYS A 209 -16.66 9.40 7.24
CA LYS A 209 -17.94 9.28 7.95
C LYS A 209 -18.65 10.63 8.09
N ARG A 210 -17.88 11.70 8.30
CA ARG A 210 -18.42 13.06 8.46
C ARG A 210 -18.85 13.70 7.14
N HIS A 211 -18.10 13.44 6.07
CA HIS A 211 -18.23 14.18 4.80
C HIS A 211 -18.96 13.41 3.69
N ALA A 212 -19.18 12.11 3.82
CA ALA A 212 -19.98 11.32 2.88
C ALA A 212 -21.47 11.42 3.25
N GLY A 213 -22.09 12.57 3.01
CA GLY A 213 -23.47 12.88 3.40
C GLY A 213 -24.54 12.21 2.55
N THR A 214 -24.23 11.88 1.30
CA THR A 214 -25.17 11.29 0.34
C THR A 214 -24.82 9.84 0.02
N PRO A 215 -25.79 9.02 -0.46
CA PRO A 215 -25.51 7.67 -0.92
C PRO A 215 -24.46 7.61 -2.03
N ALA A 216 -24.46 8.58 -2.96
CA ALA A 216 -23.47 8.66 -4.03
C ALA A 216 -22.06 8.93 -3.51
N GLU A 217 -21.89 9.78 -2.51
CA GLU A 217 -20.60 10.03 -1.86
C GLU A 217 -20.10 8.80 -1.09
N ARG A 218 -20.99 8.05 -0.41
CA ARG A 218 -20.61 6.80 0.28
C ARG A 218 -20.17 5.74 -0.72
N GLU A 219 -20.85 5.64 -1.86
CA GLU A 219 -20.43 4.77 -2.96
C GLU A 219 -19.07 5.19 -3.51
N ALA A 220 -18.82 6.47 -3.75
CA ALA A 220 -17.55 7.00 -4.21
C ALA A 220 -16.40 6.68 -3.22
N VAL A 221 -16.66 6.78 -1.91
CA VAL A 221 -15.71 6.37 -0.84
C VAL A 221 -15.37 4.88 -0.92
N CYS A 222 -16.38 4.00 -1.08
CA CYS A 222 -16.14 2.57 -1.25
C CYS A 222 -15.33 2.28 -2.52
N ASN A 223 -15.67 2.91 -3.63
CA ASN A 223 -14.98 2.75 -4.91
C ASN A 223 -13.53 3.24 -4.83
N ALA A 224 -13.25 4.31 -4.09
CA ALA A 224 -11.89 4.80 -3.85
C ALA A 224 -11.03 3.78 -3.07
N LEU A 225 -11.61 3.12 -2.06
CA LEU A 225 -10.92 2.05 -1.34
C LEU A 225 -10.71 0.81 -2.23
N ILE A 226 -11.72 0.42 -3.03
CA ILE A 226 -11.58 -0.68 -4.00
C ILE A 226 -10.47 -0.37 -5.02
N PHE A 227 -10.45 0.83 -5.58
CA PHE A 227 -9.38 1.25 -6.47
C PHE A 227 -8.01 1.07 -5.82
N LYS A 228 -7.86 1.54 -4.56
CA LYS A 228 -6.59 1.41 -3.86
C LYS A 228 -6.20 -0.04 -3.57
N THR A 229 -7.14 -0.91 -3.22
CA THR A 229 -6.85 -2.33 -3.08
C THR A 229 -6.37 -2.95 -4.39
N ASN A 230 -6.97 -2.57 -5.53
CA ASN A 230 -6.55 -3.02 -6.86
C ASN A 230 -5.12 -2.54 -7.20
N VAL A 231 -4.74 -1.30 -6.86
CA VAL A 231 -3.36 -0.80 -7.01
C VAL A 231 -2.37 -1.67 -6.24
N LEU A 232 -2.71 -2.07 -5.02
CA LEU A 232 -1.85 -2.93 -4.20
C LEU A 232 -1.75 -4.35 -4.74
N TRP A 233 -2.86 -4.90 -5.26
CA TRP A 233 -2.88 -6.22 -5.90
C TRP A 233 -2.05 -6.22 -7.17
N ALA A 234 -2.23 -5.26 -8.07
CA ALA A 234 -1.50 -5.17 -9.33
C ALA A 234 0.02 -5.15 -9.15
N GLN A 235 0.51 -4.49 -8.10
CA GLN A 235 1.94 -4.54 -7.75
C GLN A 235 2.41 -5.95 -7.37
N LEU A 236 1.59 -6.71 -6.63
CA LEU A 236 1.93 -8.07 -6.21
C LEU A 236 1.73 -9.09 -7.31
N ASP A 237 0.71 -8.92 -8.19
CA ASP A 237 0.55 -9.71 -9.39
C ASP A 237 1.79 -9.59 -10.29
N ALA A 238 2.29 -8.37 -10.48
CA ALA A 238 3.50 -8.12 -11.25
C ALA A 238 4.73 -8.80 -10.67
N LEU A 239 4.91 -8.72 -9.34
CA LEU A 239 6.00 -9.39 -8.63
C LEU A 239 5.89 -10.91 -8.73
N HIS A 240 4.69 -11.46 -8.56
CA HIS A 240 4.46 -12.90 -8.67
C HIS A 240 4.80 -13.40 -10.06
N HIS A 241 4.22 -12.77 -11.09
CA HIS A 241 4.46 -13.13 -12.48
C HIS A 241 5.95 -13.05 -12.85
N ALA A 242 6.63 -11.96 -12.47
CA ALA A 242 8.02 -11.76 -12.83
C ALA A 242 8.97 -12.71 -12.06
N TYR A 243 8.83 -12.79 -10.73
CA TYR A 243 9.86 -13.40 -9.89
C TYR A 243 9.49 -14.76 -9.29
N VAL A 244 8.19 -15.12 -9.26
CA VAL A 244 7.78 -16.47 -8.86
C VAL A 244 7.59 -17.35 -10.10
N ASP A 245 6.91 -16.83 -11.14
CA ASP A 245 6.67 -17.55 -12.39
C ASP A 245 7.85 -17.45 -13.39
N GLY A 246 8.81 -16.54 -13.14
CA GLY A 246 10.05 -16.44 -13.93
C GLY A 246 9.94 -15.57 -15.19
N HIS A 247 8.95 -14.71 -15.31
CA HIS A 247 8.70 -13.86 -16.49
C HIS A 247 9.18 -12.40 -16.26
N ILE A 248 10.48 -12.23 -16.02
CA ILE A 248 11.09 -10.91 -15.78
C ILE A 248 11.10 -10.11 -17.09
N PRO A 249 10.45 -8.93 -17.15
CA PRO A 249 10.44 -8.11 -18.36
C PRO A 249 11.80 -7.43 -18.58
N PRO A 250 12.12 -7.03 -19.82
CA PRO A 250 13.35 -6.31 -20.14
C PRO A 250 13.52 -5.03 -19.30
N GLY A 251 14.72 -4.80 -18.77
CA GLY A 251 15.06 -3.63 -17.97
C GLY A 251 14.67 -3.72 -16.48
N ALA A 252 13.93 -4.74 -16.06
CA ALA A 252 13.67 -4.97 -14.66
C ALA A 252 14.87 -5.64 -13.96
N PHE A 253 14.93 -5.49 -12.64
CA PHE A 253 15.94 -6.10 -11.78
C PHE A 253 16.00 -7.62 -11.99
N VAL A 254 17.19 -8.13 -12.25
CA VAL A 254 17.44 -9.58 -12.32
C VAL A 254 18.26 -9.96 -11.08
N PRO A 255 17.69 -10.76 -10.16
CA PRO A 255 18.44 -11.24 -9.01
C PRO A 255 19.67 -12.04 -9.42
N GLU A 256 20.74 -11.93 -8.65
CA GLU A 256 21.90 -12.82 -8.82
C GLU A 256 21.46 -14.28 -8.65
N ALA A 257 22.03 -15.15 -9.47
CA ALA A 257 21.79 -16.58 -9.34
C ALA A 257 22.38 -17.05 -7.99
N ASN A 258 21.55 -17.68 -7.17
CA ASN A 258 21.97 -18.31 -5.91
C ASN A 258 22.70 -19.62 -6.20
#